data_0aa28ec460d0726a5ed437f19a293188
#
_entry.id   0aa28ec460d0726a5ed437f19a293188
#
_cell.length_a   1.000
_cell.length_b   1.000
_cell.length_c   1.000
_cell.angle_alpha   90.00
_cell.angle_beta   90.00
_cell.angle_gamma   90.00
#
_symmetry.space_group_name_H-M   'P 1'
#
loop_
_entity.id
_entity.type
_entity.pdbx_description
1 polymer ?
#
loop_
_entity_poly.entity_id
_entity_poly.type
_entity_poly.pdbx_seq_one_letter_code
_entity_poly.pdbx_strand_id
1 'polypeptide(L)'
;RSRFIQYQISIPMSTTADLVKAIKQELKATGMTYADLAVALGMAESSVKRMLAKADMSLSRVDEVCRALKLDFAELARRVADAQPLLSELSQEQERAVVADKKLMLVAICVLSQWSLEQITAYYQLSDADCIRCLAQLDRIGIIELRPLNRYRLQLAKTFRWRPHGPVMNYFRDHALLDYFAGGFDGPGEGVLLVHGAISRSLAPAFMERMQRVAQDFA
;
A
#
# COMPACT_ATOMS: atom_id res chain seq x y z
N ARG A 1 35.69 2.73 -11.49
CA ARG A 1 35.28 1.87 -10.35
C ARG A 1 33.87 2.29 -9.92
N SER A 2 32.84 1.66 -10.52
CA SER A 2 31.45 1.85 -10.15
C SER A 2 31.23 1.25 -8.76
N ARG A 3 30.92 2.09 -7.78
CA ARG A 3 30.34 1.63 -6.51
C ARG A 3 28.88 1.27 -6.78
N PHE A 4 28.59 0.00 -6.89
CA PHE A 4 27.23 -0.52 -6.70
C PHE A 4 26.84 -0.27 -5.26
N ILE A 5 26.02 0.75 -5.03
CA ILE A 5 25.33 0.91 -3.75
C ILE A 5 24.22 -0.13 -3.79
N GLN A 6 24.43 -1.22 -3.07
CA GLN A 6 23.45 -2.27 -2.87
C GLN A 6 22.41 -1.72 -1.87
N TYR A 7 21.34 -1.13 -2.40
CA TYR A 7 20.20 -0.75 -1.59
C TYR A 7 19.50 -2.02 -1.13
N GLN A 8 19.74 -2.39 0.11
CA GLN A 8 18.99 -3.44 0.77
C GLN A 8 17.64 -2.84 1.17
N ILE A 9 16.73 -2.74 0.19
CA ILE A 9 15.33 -2.42 0.45
C ILE A 9 14.78 -3.67 1.12
N SER A 10 14.55 -3.59 2.42
CA SER A 10 13.83 -4.61 3.17
C SER A 10 12.36 -4.51 2.76
N ILE A 11 12.00 -5.18 1.67
CA ILE A 11 10.61 -5.47 1.36
C ILE A 11 10.14 -6.35 2.53
N PRO A 12 9.08 -5.99 3.26
CA PRO A 12 8.55 -6.85 4.30
C PRO A 12 8.03 -8.12 3.65
N MET A 13 8.87 -9.15 3.62
CA MET A 13 8.46 -10.48 3.20
C MET A 13 7.53 -11.06 4.25
N SER A 14 6.41 -11.62 3.81
CA SER A 14 5.51 -12.37 4.70
C SER A 14 6.31 -13.46 5.41
N THR A 15 6.26 -13.44 6.74
CA THR A 15 6.99 -14.36 7.59
C THR A 15 6.06 -15.43 8.17
N THR A 16 6.63 -16.49 8.75
CA THR A 16 5.84 -17.46 9.55
C THR A 16 5.12 -16.78 10.71
N ALA A 17 5.64 -15.68 11.24
CA ALA A 17 4.99 -14.89 12.27
C ALA A 17 3.71 -14.23 11.76
N ASP A 18 3.68 -13.72 10.53
CA ASP A 18 2.49 -13.14 9.90
C ASP A 18 1.43 -14.20 9.64
N LEU A 19 1.84 -15.40 9.23
CA LEU A 19 0.96 -16.56 9.09
C LEU A 19 0.28 -16.90 10.42
N VAL A 20 1.07 -17.00 11.50
CA VAL A 20 0.54 -17.27 12.84
C VAL A 20 -0.38 -16.14 13.32
N LYS A 21 -0.06 -14.89 13.00
CA LYS A 21 -0.93 -13.75 13.31
C LYS A 21 -2.28 -13.88 12.61
N ALA A 22 -2.30 -14.24 11.34
CA ALA A 22 -3.53 -14.48 10.58
C ALA A 22 -4.34 -15.65 11.17
N ILE A 23 -3.70 -16.76 11.52
CA ILE A 23 -4.35 -17.90 12.21
C ILE A 23 -4.98 -17.44 13.53
N LYS A 24 -4.28 -16.67 14.36
CA LYS A 24 -4.83 -16.15 15.62
C LYS A 24 -6.01 -15.21 15.41
N GLN A 25 -6.00 -14.42 14.37
CA GLN A 25 -7.14 -13.56 14.00
C GLN A 25 -8.35 -14.39 13.59
N GLU A 26 -8.16 -15.48 12.85
CA GLU A 26 -9.24 -16.39 12.48
C GLU A 26 -9.82 -17.14 13.66
N LEU A 27 -8.97 -17.65 14.54
CA LEU A 27 -9.44 -18.25 15.80
C LEU A 27 -10.35 -17.30 16.57
N LYS A 28 -9.95 -16.02 16.66
CA LYS A 28 -10.74 -14.99 17.31
C LYS A 28 -12.05 -14.69 16.55
N ALA A 29 -11.99 -14.61 15.22
CA ALA A 29 -13.16 -14.31 14.38
C ALA A 29 -14.22 -15.44 14.42
N THR A 30 -13.75 -16.70 14.49
CA THR A 30 -14.63 -17.88 14.57
C THR A 30 -15.05 -18.22 16.00
N GLY A 31 -14.50 -17.54 17.01
CA GLY A 31 -14.73 -17.84 18.42
C GLY A 31 -14.08 -19.15 18.89
N MET A 32 -13.21 -19.76 18.07
CA MET A 32 -12.52 -21.01 18.39
C MET A 32 -11.40 -20.74 19.40
N THR A 33 -11.41 -21.48 20.51
CA THR A 33 -10.35 -21.40 21.52
C THR A 33 -9.15 -22.26 21.18
N TYR A 34 -8.04 -22.08 21.87
CA TYR A 34 -6.88 -22.97 21.72
C TYR A 34 -7.17 -24.40 22.17
N ALA A 35 -8.11 -24.60 23.12
CA ALA A 35 -8.57 -25.91 23.53
C ALA A 35 -9.36 -26.60 22.40
N ASP A 36 -10.26 -25.88 21.73
CA ASP A 36 -11.02 -26.42 20.59
C ASP A 36 -10.08 -26.80 19.43
N LEU A 37 -9.10 -25.93 19.13
CA LEU A 37 -8.10 -26.23 18.12
C LEU A 37 -7.26 -27.46 18.51
N ALA A 38 -6.91 -27.62 19.78
CA ALA A 38 -6.16 -28.76 20.29
C ALA A 38 -6.93 -30.07 20.08
N VAL A 39 -8.22 -30.08 20.37
CA VAL A 39 -9.13 -31.23 20.11
C VAL A 39 -9.16 -31.53 18.61
N ALA A 40 -9.34 -30.52 17.77
CA ALA A 40 -9.39 -30.70 16.30
C ALA A 40 -8.07 -31.25 15.70
N LEU A 41 -6.93 -30.89 16.30
CA LEU A 41 -5.60 -31.34 15.87
C LEU A 41 -5.12 -32.63 16.57
N GLY A 42 -5.89 -33.16 17.51
CA GLY A 42 -5.50 -34.37 18.28
C GLY A 42 -4.25 -34.14 19.15
N MET A 43 -4.08 -32.96 19.73
CA MET A 43 -2.89 -32.60 20.52
C MET A 43 -3.26 -31.88 21.82
N ALA A 44 -2.31 -31.73 22.73
CA ALA A 44 -2.51 -31.00 23.97
C ALA A 44 -2.59 -29.47 23.72
N GLU A 45 -3.43 -28.75 24.47
CA GLU A 45 -3.55 -27.31 24.37
C GLU A 45 -2.21 -26.56 24.60
N SER A 46 -1.37 -27.06 25.52
CA SER A 46 -0.04 -26.53 25.76
C SER A 46 0.86 -26.62 24.52
N SER A 47 0.69 -27.69 23.72
CA SER A 47 1.42 -27.88 22.47
C SER A 47 0.93 -26.88 21.39
N VAL A 48 -0.38 -26.62 21.30
CA VAL A 48 -0.93 -25.58 20.42
C VAL A 48 -0.40 -24.20 20.80
N LYS A 49 -0.44 -23.84 22.09
CA LYS A 49 0.12 -22.58 22.59
C LYS A 49 1.59 -22.41 22.22
N ARG A 50 2.40 -23.45 22.44
CA ARG A 50 3.84 -23.43 22.10
C ARG A 50 4.09 -23.31 20.60
N MET A 51 3.36 -24.05 19.77
CA MET A 51 3.44 -24.02 18.32
C MET A 51 3.12 -22.62 17.78
N LEU A 52 2.03 -22.02 18.22
CA LEU A 52 1.63 -20.66 17.82
C LEU A 52 2.50 -19.56 18.45
N ALA A 53 3.19 -19.83 19.57
CA ALA A 53 4.12 -18.86 20.16
C ALA A 53 5.46 -18.84 19.42
N LYS A 54 5.97 -20.02 19.01
CA LYS A 54 7.25 -20.16 18.32
C LYS A 54 7.16 -19.88 16.83
N ALA A 55 5.94 -19.83 16.25
CA ALA A 55 5.70 -19.77 14.81
C ALA A 55 6.46 -20.86 14.03
N ASP A 56 6.62 -22.03 14.66
CA ASP A 56 7.33 -23.17 14.12
C ASP A 56 6.35 -24.32 13.91
N MET A 57 5.98 -24.55 12.65
CA MET A 57 5.07 -25.61 12.24
C MET A 57 5.35 -26.02 10.80
N SER A 58 5.16 -27.33 10.52
CA SER A 58 5.26 -27.83 9.15
C SER A 58 4.08 -27.36 8.29
N LEU A 59 4.26 -27.36 6.96
CA LEU A 59 3.16 -27.05 6.03
C LEU A 59 1.97 -27.98 6.21
N SER A 60 2.20 -29.26 6.49
CA SER A 60 1.13 -30.22 6.80
C SER A 60 0.34 -29.80 8.05
N ARG A 61 1.01 -29.24 9.04
CA ARG A 61 0.36 -28.74 10.24
C ARG A 61 -0.46 -27.46 9.95
N VAL A 62 0.04 -26.60 9.09
CA VAL A 62 -0.72 -25.43 8.62
C VAL A 62 -2.00 -25.88 7.92
N ASP A 63 -1.93 -26.90 7.06
CA ASP A 63 -3.08 -27.46 6.35
C ASP A 63 -4.12 -28.06 7.31
N GLU A 64 -3.68 -28.77 8.37
CA GLU A 64 -4.57 -29.26 9.44
C GLU A 64 -5.26 -28.13 10.20
N VAL A 65 -4.54 -27.05 10.51
CA VAL A 65 -5.09 -25.85 11.14
C VAL A 65 -6.11 -25.19 10.22
N CYS A 66 -5.81 -25.06 8.93
CA CYS A 66 -6.76 -24.51 7.95
C CYS A 66 -8.06 -25.34 7.90
N ARG A 67 -7.95 -26.69 7.87
CA ARG A 67 -9.11 -27.57 7.90
C ARG A 67 -9.93 -27.40 9.18
N ALA A 68 -9.29 -27.28 10.34
CA ALA A 68 -9.98 -27.04 11.62
C ALA A 68 -10.73 -25.69 11.61
N LEU A 69 -10.16 -24.67 10.98
CA LEU A 69 -10.76 -23.35 10.82
C LEU A 69 -11.76 -23.25 9.65
N LYS A 70 -11.93 -24.34 8.88
CA LYS A 70 -12.74 -24.39 7.66
C LYS A 70 -12.30 -23.34 6.63
N LEU A 71 -11.00 -23.12 6.52
CA LEU A 71 -10.35 -22.22 5.57
C LEU A 71 -9.60 -23.01 4.50
N ASP A 72 -9.53 -22.45 3.31
CA ASP A 72 -8.56 -22.90 2.31
C ASP A 72 -7.18 -22.28 2.61
N PHE A 73 -6.11 -23.02 2.32
CA PHE A 73 -4.73 -22.51 2.44
C PHE A 73 -4.51 -21.25 1.58
N ALA A 74 -5.08 -21.20 0.36
CA ALA A 74 -5.02 -20.02 -0.49
C ALA A 74 -5.70 -18.81 0.15
N GLU A 75 -6.80 -19.01 0.85
CA GLU A 75 -7.50 -17.96 1.59
C GLU A 75 -6.66 -17.46 2.78
N LEU A 76 -6.03 -18.35 3.54
CA LEU A 76 -5.10 -17.95 4.60
C LEU A 76 -3.92 -17.15 4.06
N ALA A 77 -3.31 -17.61 2.95
CA ALA A 77 -2.23 -16.89 2.29
C ALA A 77 -2.65 -15.51 1.80
N ARG A 78 -3.86 -15.38 1.25
CA ARG A 78 -4.44 -14.08 0.86
C ARG A 78 -4.59 -13.15 2.06
N ARG A 79 -5.10 -13.65 3.19
CA ARG A 79 -5.25 -12.85 4.42
C ARG A 79 -3.91 -12.41 5.00
N VAL A 80 -2.88 -13.24 4.91
CA VAL A 80 -1.51 -12.85 5.28
C VAL A 80 -1.02 -11.71 4.38
N ALA A 81 -1.23 -11.82 3.07
CA ALA A 81 -0.87 -10.78 2.12
C ALA A 81 -1.66 -9.47 2.35
N ASP A 82 -2.94 -9.58 2.70
CA ASP A 82 -3.81 -8.42 2.98
C ASP A 82 -3.53 -7.77 4.35
N ALA A 83 -2.96 -8.53 5.29
CA ALA A 83 -2.58 -8.04 6.62
C ALA A 83 -1.22 -7.34 6.65
N GLN A 84 -0.47 -7.26 5.53
CA GLN A 84 0.77 -6.49 5.46
C GLN A 84 0.49 -5.02 5.77
N PRO A 85 1.28 -4.40 6.64
CA PRO A 85 1.08 -3.00 6.97
C PRO A 85 1.32 -2.14 5.73
N LEU A 86 0.26 -1.48 5.27
CA LEU A 86 0.36 -0.50 4.20
C LEU A 86 1.11 0.74 4.71
N LEU A 87 1.95 1.32 3.85
CA LEU A 87 2.74 2.50 4.19
C LEU A 87 1.82 3.73 4.28
N SER A 88 1.85 4.43 5.40
CA SER A 88 1.16 5.72 5.56
C SER A 88 2.02 6.91 5.12
N GLU A 89 3.33 6.72 4.97
CA GLU A 89 4.31 7.71 4.55
C GLU A 89 5.52 7.01 3.91
N LEU A 90 6.14 7.61 2.91
CA LEU A 90 7.40 7.15 2.34
C LEU A 90 8.60 7.72 3.12
N SER A 91 9.74 7.07 3.04
CA SER A 91 10.99 7.66 3.51
C SER A 91 11.44 8.80 2.57
N GLN A 92 12.33 9.68 3.04
CA GLN A 92 12.92 10.72 2.18
C GLN A 92 13.64 10.15 0.97
N GLU A 93 14.27 8.99 1.12
CA GLU A 93 14.98 8.31 0.02
C GLU A 93 14.02 7.77 -1.03
N GLN A 94 12.91 7.18 -0.60
CA GLN A 94 11.84 6.74 -1.49
C GLN A 94 11.24 7.92 -2.27
N GLU A 95 10.92 9.03 -1.60
CA GLU A 95 10.42 10.22 -2.27
C GLU A 95 11.44 10.82 -3.25
N ARG A 96 12.75 10.88 -2.88
CA ARG A 96 13.81 11.31 -3.81
C ARG A 96 13.89 10.42 -5.04
N ALA A 97 13.75 9.11 -4.85
CA ALA A 97 13.77 8.18 -5.98
C ALA A 97 12.59 8.39 -6.93
N VAL A 98 11.40 8.74 -6.41
CA VAL A 98 10.21 9.05 -7.22
C VAL A 98 10.41 10.33 -8.04
N VAL A 99 10.94 11.40 -7.45
CA VAL A 99 11.10 12.70 -8.15
C VAL A 99 12.36 12.78 -9.02
N ALA A 100 13.25 11.79 -8.95
CA ALA A 100 14.46 11.76 -9.76
C ALA A 100 14.18 11.63 -11.27
N ASP A 101 13.03 11.08 -11.66
CA ASP A 101 12.57 10.92 -13.02
C ASP A 101 11.13 11.44 -13.16
N LYS A 102 10.92 12.40 -14.07
CA LYS A 102 9.61 13.00 -14.35
C LYS A 102 8.57 11.97 -14.81
N LYS A 103 8.97 10.97 -15.60
CA LYS A 103 8.08 9.89 -16.03
C LYS A 103 7.69 9.01 -14.87
N LEU A 104 8.63 8.70 -13.96
CA LEU A 104 8.36 7.92 -12.77
C LEU A 104 7.39 8.65 -11.85
N MET A 105 7.60 9.96 -11.64
CA MET A 105 6.69 10.80 -10.85
C MET A 105 5.27 10.82 -11.44
N LEU A 106 5.16 10.99 -12.76
CA LEU A 106 3.88 10.95 -13.46
C LEU A 106 3.16 9.61 -13.26
N VAL A 107 3.87 8.50 -13.51
CA VAL A 107 3.32 7.15 -13.34
C VAL A 107 2.95 6.90 -11.88
N ALA A 108 3.73 7.40 -10.91
CA ALA A 108 3.39 7.28 -9.49
C ALA A 108 2.06 7.97 -9.16
N ILE A 109 1.79 9.17 -9.70
CA ILE A 109 0.51 9.87 -9.51
C ILE A 109 -0.64 9.06 -10.10
N CYS A 110 -0.49 8.56 -11.34
CA CYS A 110 -1.50 7.74 -12.00
C CYS A 110 -1.80 6.46 -11.21
N VAL A 111 -0.76 5.81 -10.69
CA VAL A 111 -0.88 4.61 -9.86
C VAL A 111 -1.60 4.89 -8.54
N LEU A 112 -1.37 6.03 -7.90
CA LEU A 112 -2.12 6.46 -6.72
C LEU A 112 -3.62 6.63 -7.02
N SER A 113 -3.96 7.07 -8.23
CA SER A 113 -5.32 7.16 -8.74
C SER A 113 -5.83 5.85 -9.35
N GLN A 114 -5.12 4.75 -9.17
CA GLN A 114 -5.46 3.38 -9.61
C GLN A 114 -5.64 3.21 -11.12
N TRP A 115 -4.97 4.02 -11.93
CA TRP A 115 -5.01 3.90 -13.39
C TRP A 115 -4.29 2.64 -13.86
N SER A 116 -4.88 1.95 -14.84
CA SER A 116 -4.21 0.82 -15.49
C SER A 116 -3.06 1.27 -16.40
N LEU A 117 -2.17 0.34 -16.75
CA LEU A 117 -1.08 0.61 -17.70
C LEU A 117 -1.63 1.19 -19.00
N GLU A 118 -2.71 0.59 -19.54
CA GLU A 118 -3.34 1.01 -20.80
C GLU A 118 -3.90 2.43 -20.71
N GLN A 119 -4.49 2.80 -19.57
CA GLN A 119 -4.98 4.17 -19.35
C GLN A 119 -3.81 5.18 -19.31
N ILE A 120 -2.72 4.83 -18.62
CA ILE A 120 -1.55 5.71 -18.50
C ILE A 120 -0.90 5.91 -19.87
N THR A 121 -0.64 4.84 -20.63
CA THR A 121 0.02 4.90 -21.92
C THR A 121 -0.83 5.64 -22.97
N ALA A 122 -2.14 5.41 -22.97
CA ALA A 122 -3.06 6.07 -23.90
C ALA A 122 -3.17 7.58 -23.64
N TYR A 123 -3.30 7.99 -22.35
CA TYR A 123 -3.53 9.38 -21.99
C TYR A 123 -2.26 10.24 -22.11
N TYR A 124 -1.12 9.74 -21.62
CA TYR A 124 0.13 10.49 -21.57
C TYR A 124 1.09 10.18 -22.73
N GLN A 125 0.68 9.38 -23.72
CA GLN A 125 1.48 8.98 -24.87
C GLN A 125 2.84 8.39 -24.46
N LEU A 126 2.89 7.68 -23.35
CA LEU A 126 4.06 6.93 -22.91
C LEU A 126 4.13 5.60 -23.67
N SER A 127 5.36 5.16 -23.99
CA SER A 127 5.52 3.79 -24.50
C SER A 127 5.24 2.77 -23.39
N ASP A 128 4.71 1.60 -23.78
CA ASP A 128 4.50 0.49 -22.83
C ASP A 128 5.80 0.13 -22.10
N ALA A 129 6.93 0.12 -22.80
CA ALA A 129 8.24 -0.16 -22.23
C ALA A 129 8.64 0.85 -21.14
N ASP A 130 8.39 2.15 -21.36
CA ASP A 130 8.66 3.18 -20.36
C ASP A 130 7.74 3.02 -19.15
N CYS A 131 6.45 2.78 -19.38
CA CYS A 131 5.48 2.59 -18.30
C CYS A 131 5.79 1.35 -17.46
N ILE A 132 6.09 0.22 -18.09
CA ILE A 132 6.49 -1.02 -17.40
C ILE A 132 7.77 -0.81 -16.58
N ARG A 133 8.75 -0.08 -17.12
CA ARG A 133 9.97 0.27 -16.39
C ARG A 133 9.66 1.11 -15.14
N CYS A 134 8.77 2.08 -15.26
CA CYS A 134 8.31 2.89 -14.13
C CYS A 134 7.57 2.04 -13.09
N LEU A 135 6.64 1.16 -13.49
CA LEU A 135 5.96 0.24 -12.59
C LEU A 135 6.95 -0.66 -11.84
N ALA A 136 7.93 -1.25 -12.54
CA ALA A 136 8.96 -2.06 -11.91
C ALA A 136 9.84 -1.26 -10.93
N GLN A 137 10.03 0.03 -11.17
CA GLN A 137 10.75 0.91 -10.25
C GLN A 137 9.89 1.29 -9.04
N LEU A 138 8.59 1.54 -9.22
CA LEU A 138 7.64 1.76 -8.11
C LEU A 138 7.49 0.53 -7.22
N ASP A 139 7.53 -0.66 -7.79
CA ASP A 139 7.59 -1.93 -7.07
C ASP A 139 8.84 -2.02 -6.18
N ARG A 140 10.03 -1.74 -6.74
CA ARG A 140 11.29 -1.70 -5.98
C ARG A 140 11.29 -0.65 -4.87
N ILE A 141 10.63 0.49 -5.08
CA ILE A 141 10.47 1.53 -4.06
C ILE A 141 9.50 1.10 -2.96
N GLY A 142 8.62 0.11 -3.24
CA GLY A 142 7.62 -0.39 -2.29
C GLY A 142 6.31 0.39 -2.29
N ILE A 143 6.05 1.19 -3.32
CA ILE A 143 4.78 1.91 -3.50
C ILE A 143 3.69 0.96 -4.00
N ILE A 144 4.07 0.01 -4.84
CA ILE A 144 3.18 -1.03 -5.37
C ILE A 144 3.79 -2.41 -5.18
N GLU A 145 2.98 -3.43 -5.34
CA GLU A 145 3.36 -4.81 -5.61
C GLU A 145 2.98 -5.10 -7.06
N LEU A 146 3.97 -5.30 -7.93
CA LEU A 146 3.76 -5.62 -9.33
C LEU A 146 3.30 -7.08 -9.47
N ARG A 147 2.27 -7.30 -10.29
CA ARG A 147 1.63 -8.59 -10.53
C ARG A 147 1.69 -8.99 -12.00
N PRO A 148 1.41 -10.26 -12.34
CA PRO A 148 1.34 -10.70 -13.73
C PRO A 148 0.44 -9.80 -14.59
N LEU A 149 0.77 -9.69 -15.87
CA LEU A 149 0.08 -8.84 -16.87
C LEU A 149 0.13 -7.33 -16.52
N ASN A 150 1.23 -6.89 -15.91
CA ASN A 150 1.45 -5.50 -15.51
C ASN A 150 0.36 -4.92 -14.59
N ARG A 151 -0.42 -5.78 -13.94
CA ARG A 151 -1.31 -5.37 -12.87
C ARG A 151 -0.50 -5.01 -11.65
N TYR A 152 -1.05 -4.21 -10.78
CA TYR A 152 -0.39 -3.85 -9.53
C TYR A 152 -1.39 -3.74 -8.37
N ARG A 153 -0.86 -3.81 -7.17
CA ARG A 153 -1.57 -3.53 -5.93
C ARG A 153 -0.83 -2.42 -5.19
N LEU A 154 -1.54 -1.39 -4.76
CA LEU A 154 -0.97 -0.35 -3.92
C LEU A 154 -0.52 -0.92 -2.57
N GLN A 155 0.68 -0.55 -2.15
CA GLN A 155 1.24 -0.85 -0.83
C GLN A 155 1.10 0.36 0.13
N LEU A 156 0.28 1.33 -0.25
CA LEU A 156 0.02 2.55 0.49
C LEU A 156 -1.34 2.47 1.20
N ALA A 157 -1.38 2.95 2.43
CA ALA A 157 -2.61 3.04 3.21
C ALA A 157 -3.55 4.11 2.64
N LYS A 158 -4.86 4.00 2.89
CA LYS A 158 -5.82 5.06 2.56
C LYS A 158 -5.50 6.40 3.24
N THR A 159 -4.76 6.36 4.34
CA THR A 159 -4.28 7.54 5.08
C THR A 159 -2.91 8.03 4.60
N PHE A 160 -2.41 7.51 3.48
CA PHE A 160 -1.12 7.90 2.93
C PHE A 160 -1.04 9.39 2.69
N ARG A 161 0.12 9.96 3.03
CA ARG A 161 0.46 11.37 2.78
C ARG A 161 1.91 11.50 2.37
N TRP A 162 2.16 12.39 1.43
CA TRP A 162 3.51 12.85 1.15
C TRP A 162 4.07 13.60 2.36
N ARG A 163 5.37 13.50 2.58
CA ARG A 163 6.04 14.21 3.67
C ARG A 163 5.85 15.71 3.54
N PRO A 164 5.36 16.41 4.58
CA PRO A 164 5.41 17.87 4.62
C PRO A 164 6.87 18.33 4.41
N HIS A 165 7.10 19.21 3.45
CA HIS A 165 8.44 19.67 3.04
C HIS A 165 9.37 18.56 2.53
N GLY A 166 8.83 17.40 2.17
CA GLY A 166 9.56 16.29 1.56
C GLY A 166 9.92 16.53 0.10
N PRO A 167 10.75 15.64 -0.49
CA PRO A 167 11.20 15.77 -1.88
C PRO A 167 10.06 15.92 -2.88
N VAL A 168 8.97 15.15 -2.71
CA VAL A 168 7.81 15.23 -3.61
C VAL A 168 7.08 16.55 -3.48
N MET A 169 6.80 17.02 -2.26
CA MET A 169 6.13 18.31 -2.03
C MET A 169 6.98 19.49 -2.53
N ASN A 170 8.30 19.41 -2.36
CA ASN A 170 9.22 20.42 -2.91
C ASN A 170 9.20 20.40 -4.44
N TYR A 171 9.23 19.22 -5.07
CA TYR A 171 9.13 19.06 -6.51
C TYR A 171 7.84 19.69 -7.07
N PHE A 172 6.69 19.42 -6.44
CA PHE A 172 5.42 20.03 -6.83
C PHE A 172 5.47 21.55 -6.74
N ARG A 173 5.96 22.09 -5.63
CA ARG A 173 6.07 23.54 -5.43
C ARG A 173 6.98 24.19 -6.47
N ASP A 174 8.11 23.56 -6.76
CA ASP A 174 9.18 24.19 -7.56
C ASP A 174 9.01 23.96 -9.06
N HIS A 175 8.26 22.93 -9.49
CA HIS A 175 8.16 22.53 -10.90
C HIS A 175 6.74 22.31 -11.41
N ALA A 176 5.82 21.75 -10.62
CA ALA A 176 4.51 21.38 -11.11
C ALA A 176 3.45 22.48 -10.90
N LEU A 177 3.61 23.31 -9.88
CA LEU A 177 2.62 24.31 -9.51
C LEU A 177 2.41 25.36 -10.62
N LEU A 178 3.50 25.82 -11.26
CA LEU A 178 3.44 26.80 -12.34
C LEU A 178 2.76 26.21 -13.58
N ASP A 179 3.11 24.99 -13.96
CA ASP A 179 2.49 24.30 -15.10
C ASP A 179 1.01 24.03 -14.84
N TYR A 180 0.66 23.65 -13.61
CA TYR A 180 -0.72 23.43 -13.21
C TYR A 180 -1.56 24.71 -13.32
N PHE A 181 -1.03 25.87 -12.93
CA PHE A 181 -1.74 27.15 -13.02
C PHE A 181 -1.59 27.84 -14.39
N ALA A 182 -0.92 27.22 -15.36
CA ALA A 182 -0.86 27.74 -16.73
C ALA A 182 -2.18 27.56 -17.51
N GLY A 183 -3.07 26.64 -17.04
CA GLY A 183 -4.41 26.43 -17.61
C GLY A 183 -5.42 27.50 -17.20
N GLY A 184 -6.44 27.70 -18.03
CA GLY A 184 -7.53 28.66 -17.76
C GLY A 184 -8.57 28.17 -16.74
N PHE A 185 -8.65 26.86 -16.49
CA PHE A 185 -9.66 26.21 -15.64
C PHE A 185 -11.12 26.55 -16.04
N ASP A 186 -11.34 26.79 -17.34
CA ASP A 186 -12.61 27.23 -17.94
C ASP A 186 -13.26 26.17 -18.85
N GLY A 187 -12.66 24.98 -18.91
CA GLY A 187 -13.22 23.85 -19.64
C GLY A 187 -14.41 23.17 -18.94
N PRO A 188 -15.22 22.36 -19.64
CA PRO A 188 -16.31 21.61 -19.04
C PRO A 188 -15.81 20.67 -17.93
N GLY A 189 -16.25 20.89 -16.70
CA GLY A 189 -15.83 20.11 -15.52
C GLY A 189 -14.52 20.56 -14.90
N GLU A 190 -13.88 21.61 -15.44
CA GLU A 190 -12.73 22.25 -14.83
C GLU A 190 -13.13 23.36 -13.86
N GLY A 191 -12.31 23.60 -12.84
CA GLY A 191 -12.53 24.72 -11.94
C GLY A 191 -11.43 24.83 -10.89
N VAL A 192 -11.11 26.07 -10.53
CA VAL A 192 -10.26 26.39 -9.38
C VAL A 192 -11.04 27.24 -8.40
N LEU A 193 -11.09 26.81 -7.16
CA LEU A 193 -11.69 27.57 -6.08
C LEU A 193 -10.63 27.92 -5.04
N LEU A 194 -10.34 29.21 -4.91
CA LEU A 194 -9.49 29.72 -3.85
C LEU A 194 -10.35 30.24 -2.71
N VAL A 195 -10.31 29.57 -1.57
CA VAL A 195 -11.00 29.99 -0.35
C VAL A 195 -9.97 30.42 0.68
N HIS A 196 -10.09 31.62 1.17
CA HIS A 196 -9.25 32.14 2.25
C HIS A 196 -10.11 32.70 3.38
N GLY A 197 -9.64 32.59 4.62
CA GLY A 197 -10.35 33.03 5.81
C GLY A 197 -9.66 32.52 7.08
N ALA A 198 -10.17 32.94 8.22
CA ALA A 198 -9.74 32.47 9.52
C ALA A 198 -10.75 31.45 10.07
N ILE A 199 -10.28 30.32 10.47
CA ILE A 199 -11.07 29.28 11.15
C ILE A 199 -10.58 29.18 12.58
N SER A 200 -11.52 29.12 13.55
CA SER A 200 -11.13 28.90 14.95
C SER A 200 -10.42 27.55 15.12
N ARG A 201 -9.49 27.46 16.05
CA ARG A 201 -8.77 26.22 16.32
C ARG A 201 -9.69 25.04 16.65
N SER A 202 -10.84 25.30 17.26
CA SER A 202 -11.82 24.28 17.61
C SER A 202 -12.57 23.73 16.40
N LEU A 203 -12.77 24.53 15.34
CA LEU A 203 -13.46 24.11 14.11
C LEU A 203 -12.51 23.51 13.05
N ALA A 204 -11.23 23.79 13.15
CA ALA A 204 -10.25 23.34 12.15
C ALA A 204 -10.24 21.81 11.92
N PRO A 205 -10.31 20.94 12.95
CA PRO A 205 -10.35 19.49 12.73
C PRO A 205 -11.59 19.04 11.93
N ALA A 206 -12.77 19.55 12.28
CA ALA A 206 -14.02 19.19 11.59
C ALA A 206 -14.04 19.69 10.14
N PHE A 207 -13.45 20.85 9.88
CA PHE A 207 -13.29 21.38 8.53
C PHE A 207 -12.33 20.51 7.69
N MET A 208 -11.18 20.13 8.24
CA MET A 208 -10.23 19.25 7.57
C MET A 208 -10.83 17.87 7.27
N GLU A 209 -11.65 17.33 8.17
CA GLU A 209 -12.36 16.09 7.93
C GLU A 209 -13.32 16.19 6.73
N ARG A 210 -14.05 17.31 6.60
CA ARG A 210 -14.92 17.55 5.44
C ARG A 210 -14.12 17.62 4.14
N MET A 211 -12.99 18.35 4.14
CA MET A 211 -12.11 18.41 2.96
C MET A 211 -11.58 17.04 2.56
N GLN A 212 -11.22 16.20 3.54
CA GLN A 212 -10.78 14.82 3.28
C GLN A 212 -11.90 13.96 2.68
N ARG A 213 -13.16 14.12 3.13
CA ARG A 213 -14.31 13.42 2.53
C ARG A 213 -14.51 13.85 1.08
N VAL A 214 -14.51 15.15 0.78
CA VAL A 214 -14.62 15.65 -0.60
C VAL A 214 -13.52 15.07 -1.49
N ALA A 215 -12.28 15.01 -1.00
CA ALA A 215 -11.18 14.40 -1.74
C ALA A 215 -11.36 12.88 -1.96
N GLN A 216 -12.00 12.19 -1.00
CA GLN A 216 -12.30 10.75 -1.12
C GLN A 216 -13.47 10.46 -2.08
N ASP A 217 -14.46 11.36 -2.12
CA ASP A 217 -15.60 11.25 -3.04
C ASP A 217 -15.17 11.49 -4.50
N PHE A 218 -14.06 12.20 -4.70
CA PHE A 218 -13.48 12.47 -6.01
C PHE A 218 -12.57 11.35 -6.53
N ALA A 219 -12.03 10.50 -5.67
CA ALA A 219 -11.05 9.45 -6.01
C ALA A 219 -11.72 8.11 -6.33
#